data_0f7963e91e0e184dd3406866ebd62cda
#
_entry.id   0f7963e91e0e184dd3406866ebd62cda
#
_cell.length_a   1.000
_cell.length_b   1.000
_cell.length_c   1.000
_cell.angle_alpha   90.00
_cell.angle_beta   90.00
_cell.angle_gamma   90.00
#
_symmetry.space_group_name_H-M   'P 1'
#
loop_
_entity.id
_entity.type
_entity.pdbx_description
1 polymer ?
#
loop_
_entity_poly.entity_id
_entity_poly.type
_entity_poly.pdbx_seq_one_letter_code
_entity_poly.pdbx_strand_id
1 'polypeptide(L)'
;ALFFVGASLCSSCADDLEIGKQFDESTLDGIYENCAFLADGKSNKSINVVELYTEKYSTLVKMNLTKEITSSSSAKVLIDESYLATYNQLHGTDFEMFPGTLVALANNGVLQIANGKTKEMEVEVTITADDKLEAEKTYALPLAVVESSSDITIKDEESRHCVYLIKDMRKSGDVFKGEDVVKGFLFFEVNDVNPLNALSFQLENGKYLWDVVVLFAANINYDAEAGRPYVKCNPNVQYLLDNNETLLQPLRKRGIKVLLGILGNHDVAGVAQLSKQGAKDFARELAQYCKAYNLDGVNFDDEYSTEPGPDDLDNPAITTHGREAAARLCYETKLVMPDKLVTVFDYGAMYGETIVDGVDVKNWIDIVVPNYGSAARPIGELTFKECAGMAIEFNLGIGSLGEYGAQSLIDQDYGWFMGFAPSPNKYESVFSKLSGVKTLYGSPLKAPSIFYKKNDPTPYRYPEDL
;
A
#
# COMPACT_ATOMS: atom_id res chain seq x y z
N ALA A 1 62.73 5.57 54.25
CA ALA A 1 61.33 5.80 53.95
C ALA A 1 60.82 4.61 53.11
N LEU A 2 60.11 3.68 53.74
CA LEU A 2 59.44 2.55 53.10
C LEU A 2 58.02 3.02 52.73
N PHE A 3 57.70 2.97 51.47
CA PHE A 3 56.32 3.08 51.00
C PHE A 3 55.72 1.67 50.91
N PHE A 4 54.69 1.43 51.72
CA PHE A 4 53.80 0.27 51.57
C PHE A 4 52.71 0.64 50.54
N VAL A 5 52.69 -0.06 49.43
CA VAL A 5 51.57 -0.01 48.48
C VAL A 5 50.61 -1.14 48.88
N GLY A 6 49.49 -0.75 49.46
CA GLY A 6 48.39 -1.65 49.74
C GLY A 6 47.63 -2.00 48.47
N ALA A 7 47.72 -3.23 47.99
CA ALA A 7 46.86 -3.75 46.95
C ALA A 7 45.51 -4.10 47.56
N SER A 8 44.47 -3.31 47.28
CA SER A 8 43.10 -3.67 47.53
C SER A 8 42.68 -4.72 46.52
N LEU A 9 42.57 -5.96 46.96
CA LEU A 9 41.88 -7.02 46.23
C LEU A 9 40.38 -6.74 46.25
N CYS A 10 39.88 -6.13 45.17
CA CYS A 10 38.45 -6.20 44.90
C CYS A 10 38.09 -7.65 44.55
N SER A 11 37.61 -8.39 45.54
CA SER A 11 36.87 -9.62 45.30
C SER A 11 35.60 -9.25 44.56
N SER A 12 35.60 -9.33 43.23
CA SER A 12 34.40 -9.40 42.43
C SER A 12 33.75 -10.75 42.78
N CYS A 13 32.66 -10.69 43.53
CA CYS A 13 31.68 -11.76 43.49
C CYS A 13 31.15 -11.81 42.05
N ALA A 14 31.74 -12.65 41.22
CA ALA A 14 31.04 -13.20 40.10
C ALA A 14 30.01 -14.16 40.73
N ASP A 15 28.83 -13.64 41.07
CA ASP A 15 27.66 -14.46 41.03
C ASP A 15 27.62 -14.99 39.60
N ASP A 16 27.80 -16.29 39.44
CA ASP A 16 27.44 -17.00 38.24
C ASP A 16 25.96 -16.64 38.02
N LEU A 17 25.71 -15.69 37.13
CA LEU A 17 24.44 -15.59 36.46
C LEU A 17 24.26 -16.94 35.77
N GLU A 18 23.55 -17.85 36.43
CA GLU A 18 22.94 -18.98 35.74
C GLU A 18 22.09 -18.30 34.62
N ILE A 19 22.67 -18.22 33.44
CA ILE A 19 21.91 -17.99 32.19
C ILE A 19 20.90 -19.11 32.28
N GLY A 20 19.64 -18.72 32.54
CA GLY A 20 18.55 -19.65 32.79
C GLY A 20 18.62 -20.77 31.76
N LYS A 21 18.35 -22.01 32.21
CA LYS A 21 18.33 -23.20 31.37
C LYS A 21 17.85 -22.80 29.99
N GLN A 22 18.65 -23.09 28.97
CA GLN A 22 18.31 -22.89 27.58
C GLN A 22 16.86 -23.35 27.40
N PHE A 23 15.98 -22.45 27.07
CA PHE A 23 14.56 -22.73 26.97
C PHE A 23 14.42 -23.86 25.95
N ASP A 24 13.95 -25.01 26.38
CA ASP A 24 13.75 -26.14 25.48
C ASP A 24 12.49 -25.88 24.66
N GLU A 25 12.67 -25.34 23.46
CA GLU A 25 11.58 -25.05 22.53
C GLU A 25 10.72 -26.29 22.26
N SER A 26 11.26 -27.51 22.38
CA SER A 26 10.51 -28.74 22.21
C SER A 26 9.44 -28.94 23.29
N THR A 27 9.60 -28.31 24.48
CA THR A 27 8.58 -28.33 25.53
C THR A 27 7.37 -27.46 25.20
N LEU A 28 7.50 -26.50 24.28
CA LEU A 28 6.39 -25.68 23.79
C LEU A 28 5.56 -26.42 22.74
N ASP A 29 6.15 -27.25 21.92
CA ASP A 29 5.47 -27.99 20.86
C ASP A 29 4.38 -28.95 21.40
N GLY A 30 4.46 -29.35 22.67
CA GLY A 30 3.42 -30.13 23.34
C GLY A 30 2.26 -29.34 23.94
N ILE A 31 2.40 -28.00 24.11
CA ILE A 31 1.47 -27.15 24.86
C ILE A 31 0.56 -26.33 23.94
N TYR A 32 1.04 -25.99 22.73
CA TYR A 32 0.29 -25.15 21.81
C TYR A 32 -0.43 -25.97 20.74
N GLU A 33 -1.64 -25.54 20.39
CA GLU A 33 -2.39 -26.06 19.26
C GLU A 33 -1.66 -25.74 17.94
N ASN A 34 -1.87 -26.58 16.92
CA ASN A 34 -1.39 -26.30 15.58
C ASN A 34 -2.35 -25.29 14.92
N CYS A 35 -2.11 -24.01 15.18
CA CYS A 35 -2.94 -22.94 14.63
C CYS A 35 -2.64 -22.72 13.16
N ALA A 36 -3.69 -22.44 12.39
CA ALA A 36 -3.61 -22.19 10.96
C ALA A 36 -4.32 -20.89 10.57
N PHE A 37 -3.84 -20.27 9.50
CA PHE A 37 -4.51 -19.15 8.81
C PHE A 37 -4.32 -19.24 7.29
N LEU A 38 -5.32 -18.75 6.55
CA LEU A 38 -5.26 -18.65 5.09
C LEU A 38 -4.61 -17.33 4.65
N ALA A 39 -3.79 -17.40 3.61
CA ALA A 39 -3.21 -16.25 2.94
C ALA A 39 -2.97 -16.54 1.45
N ASP A 40 -2.82 -15.49 0.65
CA ASP A 40 -2.33 -15.60 -0.71
C ASP A 40 -0.86 -16.02 -0.76
N GLY A 41 -0.49 -16.87 -1.68
CA GLY A 41 0.84 -17.46 -1.77
C GLY A 41 1.94 -16.50 -2.22
N LYS A 42 1.59 -15.43 -2.95
CA LYS A 42 2.54 -14.41 -3.40
C LYS A 42 2.73 -13.32 -2.34
N SER A 43 1.64 -12.77 -1.86
CA SER A 43 1.64 -11.63 -0.94
C SER A 43 1.77 -12.02 0.54
N ASN A 44 1.36 -13.24 0.90
CA ASN A 44 1.18 -13.71 2.28
C ASN A 44 0.15 -12.88 3.08
N LYS A 45 -0.80 -12.22 2.41
CA LYS A 45 -1.90 -11.44 3.01
C LYS A 45 -3.20 -12.24 2.97
N SER A 46 -4.06 -12.02 3.95
CA SER A 46 -5.43 -12.57 3.95
C SER A 46 -6.41 -11.76 3.09
N ILE A 47 -6.11 -10.49 2.82
CA ILE A 47 -6.89 -9.62 1.93
C ILE A 47 -5.98 -9.16 0.78
N ASN A 48 -6.42 -9.40 -0.45
CA ASN A 48 -5.61 -9.14 -1.66
C ASN A 48 -6.43 -8.43 -2.72
N VAL A 49 -5.87 -7.36 -3.31
CA VAL A 49 -6.45 -6.71 -4.48
C VAL A 49 -5.88 -7.35 -5.73
N VAL A 50 -6.77 -7.83 -6.62
CA VAL A 50 -6.42 -8.44 -7.90
C VAL A 50 -6.97 -7.58 -9.02
N GLU A 51 -6.09 -7.03 -9.84
CA GLU A 51 -6.41 -6.27 -11.03
C GLU A 51 -6.24 -7.15 -12.26
N LEU A 52 -7.33 -7.53 -12.91
CA LEU A 52 -7.33 -8.39 -14.09
C LEU A 52 -7.04 -7.55 -15.34
N TYR A 53 -5.77 -7.44 -15.72
CA TYR A 53 -5.35 -6.85 -17.00
C TYR A 53 -5.39 -7.84 -18.17
N THR A 54 -5.51 -9.13 -17.87
CA THR A 54 -5.63 -10.23 -18.83
C THR A 54 -6.87 -11.07 -18.51
N GLU A 55 -7.18 -12.03 -19.36
CA GLU A 55 -8.36 -12.88 -19.16
C GLU A 55 -8.27 -13.82 -17.95
N LYS A 56 -7.06 -14.10 -17.46
CA LYS A 56 -6.84 -15.06 -16.39
C LYS A 56 -5.76 -14.56 -15.41
N TYR A 57 -6.03 -14.79 -14.15
CA TYR A 57 -5.09 -14.65 -13.06
C TYR A 57 -5.01 -15.95 -12.28
N SER A 58 -3.82 -16.45 -12.00
CA SER A 58 -3.60 -17.63 -11.15
C SER A 58 -2.67 -17.30 -9.99
N THR A 59 -3.05 -17.81 -8.83
CA THR A 59 -2.25 -17.70 -7.60
C THR A 59 -2.41 -18.97 -6.77
N LEU A 60 -1.59 -19.09 -5.70
CA LEU A 60 -1.75 -20.13 -4.70
C LEU A 60 -2.44 -19.53 -3.47
N VAL A 61 -3.45 -20.19 -2.94
CA VAL A 61 -3.94 -19.96 -1.59
C VAL A 61 -3.19 -20.90 -0.67
N LYS A 62 -2.56 -20.36 0.36
CA LYS A 62 -1.79 -21.10 1.36
C LYS A 62 -2.51 -21.13 2.70
N MET A 63 -2.45 -22.29 3.34
CA MET A 63 -2.68 -22.43 4.76
C MET A 63 -1.31 -22.50 5.45
N ASN A 64 -1.01 -21.49 6.24
CA ASN A 64 0.18 -21.43 7.07
C ASN A 64 -0.14 -22.04 8.44
N LEU A 65 0.77 -22.86 8.97
CA LEU A 65 0.59 -23.61 10.22
C LEU A 65 1.72 -23.28 11.21
N THR A 66 1.41 -23.28 12.51
CA THR A 66 2.39 -23.06 13.57
C THR A 66 3.25 -24.28 13.85
N LYS A 67 2.76 -25.48 13.53
CA LYS A 67 3.47 -26.77 13.70
C LYS A 67 3.62 -27.50 12.38
N GLU A 68 4.53 -28.46 12.33
CA GLU A 68 4.75 -29.30 11.18
C GLU A 68 3.52 -30.15 10.85
N ILE A 69 3.31 -30.35 9.55
CA ILE A 69 2.22 -31.16 9.00
C ILE A 69 2.58 -32.65 9.16
N THR A 70 1.62 -33.42 9.59
CA THR A 70 1.71 -34.90 9.58
C THR A 70 1.16 -35.46 8.28
N SER A 71 1.47 -36.71 7.98
CA SER A 71 0.94 -37.40 6.78
C SER A 71 -0.58 -37.55 6.77
N SER A 72 -1.23 -37.40 7.94
CA SER A 72 -2.70 -37.44 8.09
C SER A 72 -3.35 -36.05 8.04
N SER A 73 -2.57 -34.97 8.05
CA SER A 73 -3.10 -33.62 7.99
C SER A 73 -3.76 -33.35 6.64
N SER A 74 -4.96 -32.81 6.66
CA SER A 74 -5.74 -32.46 5.45
C SER A 74 -6.58 -31.23 5.70
N ALA A 75 -6.77 -30.44 4.65
CA ALA A 75 -7.66 -29.29 4.68
C ALA A 75 -8.29 -29.05 3.29
N LYS A 76 -9.45 -28.39 3.26
CA LYS A 76 -10.16 -28.04 2.05
C LYS A 76 -10.67 -26.61 2.11
N VAL A 77 -10.48 -25.88 1.02
CA VAL A 77 -10.93 -24.50 0.83
C VAL A 77 -12.01 -24.46 -0.23
N LEU A 78 -13.08 -23.72 0.01
CA LEU A 78 -14.14 -23.42 -0.95
C LEU A 78 -14.48 -21.92 -0.92
N ILE A 79 -15.27 -21.49 -1.90
CA ILE A 79 -15.88 -20.16 -1.92
C ILE A 79 -16.92 -20.09 -0.80
N ASP A 80 -16.85 -19.04 0.03
CA ASP A 80 -17.83 -18.76 1.09
C ASP A 80 -18.61 -17.48 0.79
N GLU A 81 -19.71 -17.63 0.04
CA GLU A 81 -20.60 -16.52 -0.29
C GLU A 81 -21.28 -15.93 0.95
N SER A 82 -21.45 -16.73 2.01
CA SER A 82 -22.12 -16.29 3.25
C SER A 82 -21.30 -15.29 4.06
N TYR A 83 -19.99 -15.31 3.90
CA TYR A 83 -19.08 -14.39 4.61
C TYR A 83 -19.13 -12.96 4.07
N LEU A 84 -19.58 -12.74 2.81
CA LEU A 84 -19.57 -11.42 2.18
C LEU A 84 -20.28 -10.34 3.00
N ALA A 85 -21.45 -10.67 3.57
CA ALA A 85 -22.19 -9.70 4.39
C ALA A 85 -21.42 -9.30 5.65
N THR A 86 -20.79 -10.26 6.31
CA THR A 86 -19.93 -10.01 7.49
C THR A 86 -18.71 -9.18 7.11
N TYR A 87 -18.06 -9.50 5.99
CA TYR A 87 -16.92 -8.75 5.46
C TYR A 87 -17.28 -7.29 5.18
N ASN A 88 -18.37 -7.05 4.45
CA ASN A 88 -18.84 -5.70 4.15
C ASN A 88 -19.19 -4.91 5.41
N GLN A 89 -19.82 -5.56 6.40
CA GLN A 89 -20.11 -4.91 7.68
C GLN A 89 -18.83 -4.54 8.45
N LEU A 90 -17.84 -5.42 8.48
CA LEU A 90 -16.57 -5.22 9.19
C LEU A 90 -15.79 -4.03 8.61
N HIS A 91 -15.74 -3.91 7.30
CA HIS A 91 -14.96 -2.90 6.58
C HIS A 91 -15.79 -1.66 6.18
N GLY A 92 -17.10 -1.66 6.40
CA GLY A 92 -17.98 -0.56 5.97
C GLY A 92 -18.10 -0.43 4.44
N THR A 93 -17.94 -1.56 3.72
CA THR A 93 -17.98 -1.64 2.26
C THR A 93 -19.32 -2.17 1.75
N ASP A 94 -19.52 -2.13 0.43
CA ASP A 94 -20.71 -2.62 -0.26
C ASP A 94 -20.33 -3.48 -1.49
N PHE A 95 -19.25 -4.25 -1.38
CA PHE A 95 -18.80 -5.12 -2.46
C PHE A 95 -19.86 -6.15 -2.82
N GLU A 96 -19.94 -6.45 -4.11
CA GLU A 96 -20.73 -7.57 -4.63
C GLU A 96 -19.86 -8.83 -4.73
N MET A 97 -20.52 -9.98 -4.72
CA MET A 97 -19.84 -11.27 -4.86
C MET A 97 -19.24 -11.42 -6.26
N PHE A 98 -17.96 -11.81 -6.34
CA PHE A 98 -17.39 -12.24 -7.62
C PHE A 98 -18.05 -13.54 -8.08
N PRO A 99 -18.45 -13.67 -9.37
CA PRO A 99 -19.17 -14.86 -9.82
C PRO A 99 -18.36 -16.15 -9.64
N GLY A 100 -18.84 -17.06 -8.80
CA GLY A 100 -18.16 -18.31 -8.48
C GLY A 100 -17.92 -19.22 -9.72
N THR A 101 -18.70 -19.05 -10.78
CA THR A 101 -18.51 -19.76 -12.06
C THR A 101 -17.24 -19.34 -12.81
N LEU A 102 -16.65 -18.21 -12.43
CA LEU A 102 -15.39 -17.68 -13.01
C LEU A 102 -14.17 -18.08 -12.19
N VAL A 103 -14.35 -18.90 -11.14
CA VAL A 103 -13.29 -19.34 -10.23
C VAL A 103 -13.11 -20.86 -10.36
N ALA A 104 -11.87 -21.27 -10.52
CA ALA A 104 -11.49 -22.69 -10.48
C ALA A 104 -10.49 -22.93 -9.33
N LEU A 105 -10.81 -23.89 -8.47
CA LEU A 105 -9.92 -24.40 -7.42
C LEU A 105 -9.35 -25.74 -7.88
N ALA A 106 -8.02 -25.85 -7.95
CA ALA A 106 -7.38 -27.13 -8.26
C ALA A 106 -7.77 -28.19 -7.22
N ASN A 107 -7.72 -29.47 -7.59
CA ASN A 107 -8.04 -30.59 -6.70
C ASN A 107 -9.37 -30.44 -5.93
N ASN A 108 -10.37 -29.77 -6.51
CA ASN A 108 -11.66 -29.46 -5.84
C ASN A 108 -11.47 -28.74 -4.48
N GLY A 109 -10.45 -27.90 -4.37
CA GLY A 109 -10.15 -27.11 -3.17
C GLY A 109 -9.37 -27.86 -2.08
N VAL A 110 -8.98 -29.12 -2.29
CA VAL A 110 -8.15 -29.87 -1.35
C VAL A 110 -6.71 -29.35 -1.41
N LEU A 111 -6.22 -28.84 -0.26
CA LEU A 111 -4.87 -28.32 -0.14
C LEU A 111 -3.85 -29.47 -0.16
N GLN A 112 -2.75 -29.23 -0.85
CA GLN A 112 -1.61 -30.15 -0.90
C GLN A 112 -0.48 -29.61 -0.03
N ILE A 113 0.34 -30.51 0.54
CA ILE A 113 1.54 -30.10 1.26
C ILE A 113 2.46 -29.35 0.29
N ALA A 114 2.85 -28.14 0.64
CA ALA A 114 3.74 -27.31 -0.18
C ALA A 114 5.10 -27.99 -0.33
N ASN A 115 5.64 -28.06 -1.55
CA ASN A 115 6.86 -28.78 -1.85
C ASN A 115 8.06 -28.21 -1.06
N GLY A 116 8.73 -29.06 -0.28
CA GLY A 116 9.88 -28.68 0.53
C GLY A 116 9.56 -27.88 1.80
N LYS A 117 8.26 -27.73 2.15
CA LYS A 117 7.80 -27.00 3.34
C LYS A 117 6.95 -27.90 4.23
N THR A 118 7.24 -27.88 5.51
CA THR A 118 6.59 -28.74 6.51
C THR A 118 5.46 -28.05 7.28
N LYS A 119 5.31 -26.74 7.12
CA LYS A 119 4.31 -25.92 7.82
C LYS A 119 3.38 -25.17 6.87
N GLU A 120 3.27 -25.61 5.62
CA GLU A 120 2.42 -24.97 4.61
C GLU A 120 1.66 -26.01 3.78
N MET A 121 0.40 -25.73 3.54
CA MET A 121 -0.43 -26.44 2.55
C MET A 121 -0.97 -25.43 1.55
N GLU A 122 -1.10 -25.83 0.28
CA GLU A 122 -1.49 -24.91 -0.79
C GLU A 122 -2.46 -25.50 -1.79
N VAL A 123 -3.23 -24.63 -2.45
CA VAL A 123 -4.09 -24.98 -3.59
C VAL A 123 -4.04 -23.85 -4.62
N GLU A 124 -3.95 -24.20 -5.90
CA GLU A 124 -4.02 -23.21 -6.98
C GLU A 124 -5.45 -22.71 -7.15
N VAL A 125 -5.59 -21.40 -7.30
CA VAL A 125 -6.82 -20.67 -7.60
C VAL A 125 -6.64 -19.96 -8.92
N THR A 126 -7.52 -20.21 -9.88
CA THR A 126 -7.59 -19.49 -11.15
C THR A 126 -8.86 -18.64 -11.19
N ILE A 127 -8.69 -17.35 -11.44
CA ILE A 127 -9.75 -16.35 -11.59
C ILE A 127 -9.80 -15.96 -13.06
N THR A 128 -10.98 -16.05 -13.68
CA THR A 128 -11.18 -15.74 -15.10
C THR A 128 -12.04 -14.48 -15.23
N ALA A 129 -11.65 -13.57 -16.10
CA ALA A 129 -12.46 -12.40 -16.42
C ALA A 129 -13.62 -12.76 -17.36
N ASP A 130 -14.71 -12.03 -17.26
CA ASP A 130 -15.89 -12.13 -18.12
C ASP A 130 -16.34 -10.72 -18.55
N ASP A 131 -16.84 -10.58 -19.78
CA ASP A 131 -17.29 -9.29 -20.31
C ASP A 131 -18.54 -8.72 -19.60
N LYS A 132 -19.17 -9.52 -18.73
CA LYS A 132 -20.29 -9.10 -17.88
C LYS A 132 -19.83 -8.39 -16.61
N LEU A 133 -18.55 -8.49 -16.25
CA LEU A 133 -18.01 -7.73 -15.13
C LEU A 133 -18.04 -6.24 -15.48
N GLU A 134 -18.50 -5.43 -14.53
CA GLU A 134 -18.45 -3.98 -14.67
C GLU A 134 -16.98 -3.52 -14.53
N ALA A 135 -16.52 -2.76 -15.50
CA ALA A 135 -15.17 -2.25 -15.49
C ALA A 135 -14.91 -1.40 -14.24
N GLU A 136 -13.74 -1.58 -13.63
CA GLU A 136 -13.27 -0.85 -12.43
C GLU A 136 -14.08 -1.07 -11.14
N LYS A 137 -15.19 -1.82 -11.19
CA LYS A 137 -15.94 -2.22 -9.99
C LYS A 137 -15.15 -3.26 -9.21
N THR A 138 -15.13 -3.11 -7.88
CA THR A 138 -14.53 -4.11 -6.99
C THR A 138 -15.56 -5.18 -6.63
N TYR A 139 -15.19 -6.43 -6.86
CA TYR A 139 -15.94 -7.62 -6.42
C TYR A 139 -15.14 -8.34 -5.34
N ALA A 140 -15.81 -8.93 -4.37
CA ALA A 140 -15.16 -9.73 -3.34
C ALA A 140 -15.32 -11.22 -3.61
N LEU A 141 -14.25 -11.98 -3.44
CA LEU A 141 -14.20 -13.45 -3.50
C LEU A 141 -13.66 -13.98 -2.17
N PRO A 142 -14.50 -14.24 -1.18
CA PRO A 142 -14.08 -14.92 0.04
C PRO A 142 -13.84 -16.40 -0.21
N LEU A 143 -12.66 -16.89 0.16
CA LEU A 143 -12.33 -18.31 0.22
C LEU A 143 -12.18 -18.70 1.69
N ALA A 144 -12.77 -19.83 2.10
CA ALA A 144 -12.73 -20.28 3.48
C ALA A 144 -12.28 -21.72 3.62
N VAL A 145 -11.59 -22.05 4.72
CA VAL A 145 -11.41 -23.44 5.13
C VAL A 145 -12.74 -24.00 5.60
N VAL A 146 -13.25 -24.98 4.89
CA VAL A 146 -14.53 -25.66 5.18
C VAL A 146 -14.34 -26.99 5.89
N GLU A 147 -13.22 -27.65 5.69
CA GLU A 147 -12.84 -28.91 6.33
C GLU A 147 -11.37 -28.87 6.69
N SER A 148 -11.02 -29.35 7.91
CA SER A 148 -9.65 -29.57 8.34
C SER A 148 -9.57 -30.79 9.25
N SER A 149 -8.43 -31.48 9.23
CA SER A 149 -8.15 -32.56 10.16
C SER A 149 -8.04 -32.08 11.61
N SER A 150 -8.25 -32.96 12.58
CA SER A 150 -8.33 -32.62 14.00
C SER A 150 -7.03 -32.12 14.61
N ASP A 151 -5.91 -32.23 13.91
CA ASP A 151 -4.59 -31.72 14.29
C ASP A 151 -4.39 -30.26 13.86
N ILE A 152 -5.36 -29.64 13.18
CA ILE A 152 -5.33 -28.24 12.72
C ILE A 152 -6.42 -27.44 13.43
N THR A 153 -6.04 -26.36 14.07
CA THR A 153 -6.96 -25.44 14.75
C THR A 153 -7.05 -24.11 14.02
N ILE A 154 -8.27 -23.68 13.67
CA ILE A 154 -8.58 -22.36 13.12
C ILE A 154 -9.29 -21.57 14.21
N LYS A 155 -8.69 -20.47 14.67
CA LYS A 155 -9.14 -19.77 15.90
C LYS A 155 -10.32 -18.84 15.67
N ASP A 156 -10.36 -18.19 14.53
CA ASP A 156 -11.32 -17.11 14.23
C ASP A 156 -11.68 -17.08 12.75
N GLU A 157 -12.64 -16.22 12.41
CA GLU A 157 -13.11 -16.06 11.04
C GLU A 157 -12.05 -15.39 10.14
N GLU A 158 -11.21 -14.51 10.67
CA GLU A 158 -10.13 -13.88 9.89
C GLU A 158 -9.10 -14.92 9.48
N SER A 159 -8.68 -15.76 10.41
CA SER A 159 -7.75 -16.88 10.12
C SER A 159 -8.34 -17.90 9.15
N ARG A 160 -9.68 -18.06 9.14
CA ARG A 160 -10.42 -18.99 8.28
C ARG A 160 -10.45 -18.54 6.83
N HIS A 161 -10.41 -17.21 6.56
CA HIS A 161 -10.69 -16.65 5.25
C HIS A 161 -9.45 -16.05 4.58
N CYS A 162 -9.42 -16.18 3.24
CA CYS A 162 -8.59 -15.38 2.35
C CYS A 162 -9.52 -14.69 1.35
N VAL A 163 -9.52 -13.37 1.29
CA VAL A 163 -10.43 -12.58 0.46
C VAL A 163 -9.67 -11.92 -0.69
N TYR A 164 -10.15 -12.15 -1.90
CA TYR A 164 -9.67 -11.45 -3.09
C TYR A 164 -10.66 -10.34 -3.46
N LEU A 165 -10.16 -9.11 -3.57
CA LEU A 165 -10.89 -7.94 -4.07
C LEU A 165 -10.51 -7.74 -5.54
N ILE A 166 -11.42 -8.12 -6.43
CA ILE A 166 -11.14 -8.31 -7.86
C ILE A 166 -11.72 -7.15 -8.66
N LYS A 167 -10.90 -6.56 -9.55
CA LYS A 167 -11.28 -5.51 -10.50
C LYS A 167 -10.96 -5.94 -11.93
N ASP A 168 -11.90 -5.79 -12.86
CA ASP A 168 -11.62 -5.97 -14.29
C ASP A 168 -11.01 -4.70 -14.88
N MET A 169 -9.71 -4.76 -15.16
CA MET A 169 -8.91 -3.66 -15.70
C MET A 169 -8.56 -3.85 -17.19
N ARG A 170 -9.15 -4.83 -17.89
CA ARG A 170 -8.82 -5.11 -19.29
C ARG A 170 -9.10 -3.93 -20.23
N LYS A 171 -10.09 -3.10 -19.89
CA LYS A 171 -10.44 -1.87 -20.65
C LYS A 171 -9.63 -0.65 -20.24
N SER A 172 -8.91 -0.71 -19.10
CA SER A 172 -8.07 0.35 -18.53
C SER A 172 -6.60 -0.08 -18.46
N GLY A 173 -6.14 -0.89 -19.42
CA GLY A 173 -4.82 -1.51 -19.42
C GLY A 173 -3.69 -0.67 -20.04
N ASP A 174 -3.88 0.62 -20.28
CA ASP A 174 -2.89 1.44 -20.99
C ASP A 174 -1.63 1.70 -20.15
N VAL A 175 -1.70 1.56 -18.83
CA VAL A 175 -0.51 1.62 -17.94
C VAL A 175 0.16 0.26 -17.75
N PHE A 176 -0.52 -0.83 -18.03
CA PHE A 176 0.00 -2.17 -17.76
C PHE A 176 1.18 -2.50 -18.65
N LYS A 177 2.37 -2.59 -18.07
CA LYS A 177 3.66 -2.85 -18.70
C LYS A 177 4.20 -4.24 -18.43
N GLY A 178 3.47 -5.03 -17.62
CA GLY A 178 3.83 -6.38 -17.14
C GLY A 178 3.54 -6.54 -15.64
N GLU A 179 3.53 -7.77 -15.14
CA GLU A 179 3.22 -8.04 -13.72
C GLU A 179 4.37 -7.65 -12.78
N ASP A 180 5.59 -8.06 -13.10
CA ASP A 180 6.77 -7.92 -12.23
C ASP A 180 7.70 -6.76 -12.64
N VAL A 181 7.15 -5.71 -13.23
CA VAL A 181 7.93 -4.53 -13.65
C VAL A 181 7.92 -3.46 -12.57
N VAL A 182 8.99 -2.67 -12.53
CA VAL A 182 9.05 -1.45 -11.70
C VAL A 182 8.00 -0.45 -12.19
N LYS A 183 7.19 0.09 -11.28
CA LYS A 183 6.08 1.01 -11.58
C LYS A 183 6.44 2.45 -11.27
N GLY A 184 5.78 3.40 -11.93
CA GLY A 184 5.98 4.83 -11.73
C GLY A 184 4.95 5.44 -10.79
N PHE A 185 5.41 6.15 -9.76
CA PHE A 185 4.60 6.88 -8.78
C PHE A 185 4.87 8.38 -8.92
N LEU A 186 3.85 9.20 -9.12
CA LEU A 186 4.01 10.60 -9.45
C LEU A 186 3.20 11.51 -8.52
N PHE A 187 3.85 12.51 -7.92
CA PHE A 187 3.18 13.62 -7.26
C PHE A 187 3.04 14.80 -8.21
N PHE A 188 1.83 15.33 -8.35
CA PHE A 188 1.60 16.62 -8.98
C PHE A 188 1.37 17.71 -7.94
N GLU A 189 2.15 18.80 -8.05
CA GLU A 189 1.87 20.05 -7.35
C GLU A 189 0.65 20.71 -8.01
N VAL A 190 -0.54 20.35 -7.53
CA VAL A 190 -1.81 20.75 -8.16
C VAL A 190 -2.15 22.23 -8.01
N ASN A 191 -1.40 22.98 -7.20
CA ASN A 191 -1.49 24.43 -7.16
C ASN A 191 -1.00 25.05 -8.46
N ASP A 192 -0.12 24.38 -9.19
CA ASP A 192 0.55 24.90 -10.37
C ASP A 192 0.22 24.13 -11.66
N VAL A 193 0.01 22.81 -11.57
CA VAL A 193 -0.03 21.93 -12.74
C VAL A 193 -1.30 21.10 -12.78
N ASN A 194 -1.84 20.92 -14.00
CA ASN A 194 -2.96 20.03 -14.26
C ASN A 194 -2.50 18.56 -14.21
N PRO A 195 -3.10 17.69 -13.37
CA PRO A 195 -2.72 16.29 -13.29
C PRO A 195 -2.92 15.50 -14.61
N LEU A 196 -3.75 15.96 -15.53
CA LEU A 196 -3.86 15.40 -16.88
C LEU A 196 -2.52 15.37 -17.63
N ASN A 197 -1.53 16.17 -17.22
CA ASN A 197 -0.19 16.13 -17.80
C ASN A 197 0.54 14.80 -17.54
N ALA A 198 0.03 13.92 -16.69
CA ALA A 198 0.51 12.53 -16.62
C ALA A 198 0.37 11.81 -17.97
N LEU A 199 -0.63 12.17 -18.78
CA LEU A 199 -0.85 11.63 -20.13
C LEU A 199 0.20 12.09 -21.15
N SER A 200 1.02 13.09 -20.82
CA SER A 200 2.15 13.52 -21.65
C SER A 200 3.34 12.54 -21.57
N PHE A 201 3.36 11.65 -20.58
CA PHE A 201 4.42 10.67 -20.37
C PHE A 201 4.04 9.32 -20.99
N GLN A 202 4.09 9.24 -22.31
CA GLN A 202 3.78 8.03 -23.06
C GLN A 202 5.06 7.36 -23.60
N LEU A 203 5.13 6.05 -23.54
CA LEU A 203 6.15 5.24 -24.18
C LEU A 203 5.88 5.12 -25.69
N GLU A 204 6.91 4.83 -26.49
CA GLU A 204 6.75 4.61 -27.94
C GLU A 204 5.82 3.42 -28.25
N ASN A 205 5.73 2.42 -27.37
CA ASN A 205 4.79 1.29 -27.48
C ASN A 205 3.34 1.64 -27.12
N GLY A 206 3.05 2.91 -26.81
CA GLY A 206 1.72 3.41 -26.48
C GLY A 206 1.32 3.31 -25.01
N LYS A 207 2.08 2.64 -24.15
CA LYS A 207 1.80 2.56 -22.72
C LYS A 207 2.12 3.89 -22.01
N TYR A 208 1.45 4.17 -20.89
CA TYR A 208 1.75 5.33 -20.04
C TYR A 208 2.80 4.97 -18.98
N LEU A 209 3.66 5.93 -18.67
CA LEU A 209 4.76 5.74 -17.72
C LEU A 209 4.26 5.59 -16.29
N TRP A 210 3.39 6.51 -15.86
CA TRP A 210 2.95 6.63 -14.47
C TRP A 210 1.78 5.70 -14.17
N ASP A 211 1.93 4.88 -13.14
CA ASP A 211 0.90 3.95 -12.68
C ASP A 211 0.03 4.57 -11.60
N VAL A 212 0.60 5.52 -10.84
CA VAL A 212 -0.07 6.26 -9.76
C VAL A 212 0.21 7.75 -9.90
N VAL A 213 -0.81 8.56 -9.68
CA VAL A 213 -0.76 10.02 -9.57
C VAL A 213 -1.33 10.45 -8.23
N VAL A 214 -0.59 11.24 -7.47
CA VAL A 214 -1.03 11.87 -6.22
C VAL A 214 -1.37 13.33 -6.48
N LEU A 215 -2.58 13.74 -6.09
CA LEU A 215 -2.98 15.13 -6.03
C LEU A 215 -2.36 15.77 -4.79
N PHE A 216 -1.26 16.50 -4.95
CA PHE A 216 -0.50 17.07 -3.84
C PHE A 216 -0.84 18.55 -3.67
N ALA A 217 -1.55 18.99 -2.60
CA ALA A 217 -2.18 18.12 -1.62
C ALA A 217 -3.41 18.77 -1.03
N ALA A 218 -4.33 17.96 -0.52
CA ALA A 218 -5.27 18.38 0.50
C ALA A 218 -4.57 18.42 1.87
N ASN A 219 -5.26 18.93 2.89
CA ASN A 219 -4.71 19.07 4.22
C ASN A 219 -5.57 18.34 5.26
N ILE A 220 -4.98 18.05 6.41
CA ILE A 220 -5.70 17.68 7.61
C ILE A 220 -5.81 18.90 8.53
N ASN A 221 -7.01 19.16 9.06
CA ASN A 221 -7.27 20.17 10.08
C ASN A 221 -8.21 19.62 11.15
N TYR A 222 -8.31 20.31 12.28
CA TYR A 222 -9.24 20.00 13.34
C TYR A 222 -10.45 20.94 13.31
N ASP A 223 -11.64 20.39 13.35
CA ASP A 223 -12.91 21.12 13.53
C ASP A 223 -13.30 21.08 14.99
N ALA A 224 -13.11 22.21 15.68
CA ALA A 224 -13.41 22.34 17.11
C ALA A 224 -14.93 22.28 17.41
N GLU A 225 -15.79 22.65 16.46
CA GLU A 225 -17.24 22.57 16.61
C GLU A 225 -17.76 21.12 16.46
N ALA A 226 -17.25 20.43 15.44
CA ALA A 226 -17.57 19.02 15.20
C ALA A 226 -16.79 18.07 16.11
N GLY A 227 -15.71 18.53 16.77
CA GLY A 227 -14.88 17.75 17.68
C GLY A 227 -14.06 16.65 17.01
N ARG A 228 -13.66 16.84 15.74
CA ARG A 228 -12.97 15.80 14.96
C ARG A 228 -12.00 16.38 13.91
N PRO A 229 -10.98 15.60 13.50
CA PRO A 229 -10.18 15.94 12.34
C PRO A 229 -11.03 15.83 11.06
N TYR A 230 -10.67 16.65 10.04
CA TYR A 230 -11.36 16.65 8.76
C TYR A 230 -10.41 16.92 7.59
N VAL A 231 -10.83 16.52 6.37
CA VAL A 231 -10.12 16.80 5.11
C VAL A 231 -10.41 18.23 4.67
N LYS A 232 -9.37 19.06 4.64
CA LYS A 232 -9.44 20.43 4.14
C LYS A 232 -8.85 20.52 2.75
N CYS A 233 -9.71 20.65 1.74
CA CYS A 233 -9.29 20.91 0.38
C CYS A 233 -9.03 22.42 0.20
N ASN A 234 -7.85 22.78 -0.32
CA ASN A 234 -7.62 24.11 -0.83
C ASN A 234 -8.42 24.31 -2.14
N PRO A 235 -8.59 25.56 -2.65
CA PRO A 235 -9.41 25.81 -3.85
C PRO A 235 -8.95 25.03 -5.09
N ASN A 236 -7.65 24.72 -5.24
CA ASN A 236 -7.15 23.98 -6.39
C ASN A 236 -7.53 22.50 -6.32
N VAL A 237 -7.35 21.87 -5.15
CA VAL A 237 -7.78 20.48 -4.93
C VAL A 237 -9.29 20.37 -5.06
N GLN A 238 -10.04 21.26 -4.42
CA GLN A 238 -11.51 21.25 -4.52
C GLN A 238 -11.99 21.39 -5.96
N TYR A 239 -11.37 22.27 -6.74
CA TYR A 239 -11.69 22.43 -8.16
C TYR A 239 -11.48 21.13 -8.96
N LEU A 240 -10.39 20.39 -8.71
CA LEU A 240 -10.14 19.11 -9.36
C LEU A 240 -11.19 18.06 -8.97
N LEU A 241 -11.58 18.01 -7.72
CA LEU A 241 -12.61 17.10 -7.22
C LEU A 241 -13.99 17.45 -7.81
N ASP A 242 -14.37 18.72 -7.86
CA ASP A 242 -15.63 19.19 -8.43
C ASP A 242 -15.71 18.94 -9.94
N ASN A 243 -14.56 18.95 -10.63
CA ASN A 243 -14.44 18.65 -12.06
C ASN A 243 -13.85 17.26 -12.34
N ASN A 244 -14.02 16.34 -11.41
CA ASN A 244 -13.47 15.00 -11.40
C ASN A 244 -13.65 14.28 -12.75
N GLU A 245 -14.85 14.27 -13.32
CA GLU A 245 -15.17 13.55 -14.57
C GLU A 245 -14.30 13.98 -15.76
N THR A 246 -13.86 15.24 -15.79
CA THR A 246 -13.08 15.79 -16.90
C THR A 246 -11.58 15.90 -16.61
N LEU A 247 -11.17 15.96 -15.33
CA LEU A 247 -9.78 16.21 -14.96
C LEU A 247 -9.10 15.01 -14.30
N LEU A 248 -9.85 14.09 -13.68
CA LEU A 248 -9.28 12.94 -12.97
C LEU A 248 -9.68 11.60 -13.61
N GLN A 249 -10.96 11.40 -13.98
CA GLN A 249 -11.40 10.15 -14.57
C GLN A 249 -10.74 9.80 -15.91
N PRO A 250 -10.29 10.74 -16.75
CA PRO A 250 -9.51 10.41 -17.95
C PRO A 250 -8.19 9.67 -17.62
N LEU A 251 -7.55 9.96 -16.48
CA LEU A 251 -6.38 9.22 -15.98
C LEU A 251 -6.77 7.78 -15.64
N ARG A 252 -7.84 7.62 -14.84
CA ARG A 252 -8.31 6.30 -14.39
C ARG A 252 -8.76 5.42 -15.56
N LYS A 253 -9.39 5.97 -16.58
CA LYS A 253 -9.75 5.25 -17.81
C LYS A 253 -8.54 4.69 -18.57
N ARG A 254 -7.33 5.20 -18.33
CA ARG A 254 -6.06 4.66 -18.82
C ARG A 254 -5.40 3.67 -17.88
N GLY A 255 -5.98 3.49 -16.69
CA GLY A 255 -5.46 2.65 -15.60
C GLY A 255 -4.53 3.37 -14.62
N ILE A 256 -4.29 4.68 -14.81
CA ILE A 256 -3.53 5.49 -13.86
C ILE A 256 -4.37 5.68 -12.59
N LYS A 257 -3.88 5.23 -11.46
CA LYS A 257 -4.55 5.42 -10.17
C LYS A 257 -4.39 6.85 -9.68
N VAL A 258 -5.46 7.43 -9.16
CA VAL A 258 -5.49 8.80 -8.65
C VAL A 258 -5.67 8.76 -7.13
N LEU A 259 -4.68 9.24 -6.39
CA LEU A 259 -4.68 9.31 -4.93
C LEU A 259 -4.83 10.75 -4.45
N LEU A 260 -5.47 10.93 -3.29
CA LEU A 260 -5.47 12.20 -2.57
C LEU A 260 -4.26 12.27 -1.64
N GLY A 261 -3.38 13.25 -1.85
CA GLY A 261 -2.30 13.56 -0.91
C GLY A 261 -2.84 14.30 0.30
N ILE A 262 -2.41 13.94 1.49
CA ILE A 262 -2.79 14.56 2.77
C ILE A 262 -1.55 15.08 3.46
N LEU A 263 -1.56 16.37 3.76
CA LEU A 263 -0.47 17.13 4.36
C LEU A 263 -0.97 17.92 5.58
N GLY A 264 -0.12 18.17 6.56
CA GLY A 264 -0.43 19.08 7.68
C GLY A 264 -0.70 20.52 7.21
N ASN A 265 -1.29 21.35 8.09
CA ASN A 265 -1.68 22.73 7.76
C ASN A 265 -1.57 23.68 8.94
N HIS A 266 -0.44 23.66 9.65
CA HIS A 266 -0.20 24.49 10.86
C HIS A 266 -1.31 24.34 11.92
N ASP A 267 -1.88 23.14 12.00
CA ASP A 267 -2.94 22.73 12.91
C ASP A 267 -2.41 21.61 13.83
N VAL A 268 -3.03 21.43 14.98
CA VAL A 268 -2.70 20.34 15.93
C VAL A 268 -3.16 18.98 15.41
N ALA A 269 -4.11 18.94 14.47
CA ALA A 269 -4.41 17.73 13.74
C ALA A 269 -3.36 17.53 12.65
N GLY A 270 -2.61 16.45 12.73
CA GLY A 270 -1.61 16.04 11.76
C GLY A 270 -1.67 14.53 11.51
N VAL A 271 -1.08 14.09 10.42
CA VAL A 271 -1.10 12.67 10.02
C VAL A 271 -0.36 11.75 11.00
N ALA A 272 0.52 12.31 11.84
CA ALA A 272 1.32 11.57 12.83
C ALA A 272 0.97 11.95 14.28
N GLN A 273 -0.20 12.53 14.54
CA GLN A 273 -0.59 12.98 15.87
C GLN A 273 -2.10 12.82 16.18
N LEU A 274 -2.75 11.90 15.47
CA LEU A 274 -4.12 11.49 15.80
C LEU A 274 -4.11 10.34 16.80
N SER A 275 -5.01 10.44 17.81
CA SER A 275 -5.34 9.31 18.67
C SER A 275 -6.00 8.17 17.86
N LYS A 276 -6.21 7.02 18.48
CA LYS A 276 -6.97 5.92 17.83
C LYS A 276 -8.36 6.39 17.39
N GLN A 277 -9.03 7.25 18.18
CA GLN A 277 -10.36 7.77 17.83
C GLN A 277 -10.26 8.77 16.66
N GLY A 278 -9.33 9.73 16.75
CA GLY A 278 -9.10 10.70 15.67
C GLY A 278 -8.73 10.04 14.34
N ALA A 279 -7.86 9.01 14.38
CA ALA A 279 -7.49 8.23 13.21
C ALA A 279 -8.68 7.51 12.57
N LYS A 280 -9.57 6.90 13.38
CA LYS A 280 -10.81 6.26 12.88
C LYS A 280 -11.76 7.24 12.23
N ASP A 281 -11.95 8.41 12.83
CA ASP A 281 -12.88 9.42 12.31
C ASP A 281 -12.35 10.00 11.00
N PHE A 282 -11.05 10.30 10.93
CA PHE A 282 -10.41 10.79 9.72
C PHE A 282 -10.38 9.74 8.60
N ALA A 283 -10.08 8.48 8.93
CA ALA A 283 -10.08 7.37 7.97
C ALA A 283 -11.46 7.18 7.31
N ARG A 284 -12.55 7.28 8.09
CA ARG A 284 -13.92 7.21 7.54
C ARG A 284 -14.23 8.36 6.59
N GLU A 285 -13.77 9.57 6.89
CA GLU A 285 -13.94 10.72 6.00
C GLU A 285 -13.14 10.53 4.71
N LEU A 286 -11.89 10.05 4.79
CA LEU A 286 -11.08 9.71 3.60
C LEU A 286 -11.78 8.65 2.73
N ALA A 287 -12.38 7.63 3.34
CA ALA A 287 -13.15 6.63 2.61
C ALA A 287 -14.35 7.24 1.87
N GLN A 288 -15.04 8.22 2.50
CA GLN A 288 -16.14 8.95 1.84
C GLN A 288 -15.62 9.78 0.66
N TYR A 289 -14.48 10.46 0.79
CA TYR A 289 -13.84 11.18 -0.33
C TYR A 289 -13.49 10.24 -1.47
N CYS A 290 -12.81 9.13 -1.19
CA CYS A 290 -12.45 8.14 -2.19
C CYS A 290 -13.69 7.57 -2.91
N LYS A 291 -14.77 7.32 -2.18
CA LYS A 291 -16.04 6.84 -2.76
C LYS A 291 -16.74 7.92 -3.59
N ALA A 292 -16.88 9.14 -3.05
CA ALA A 292 -17.61 10.23 -3.69
C ALA A 292 -16.96 10.70 -5.01
N TYR A 293 -15.64 10.74 -5.03
CA TYR A 293 -14.85 11.21 -6.17
C TYR A 293 -14.21 10.09 -6.99
N ASN A 294 -14.54 8.84 -6.69
CA ASN A 294 -14.00 7.66 -7.35
C ASN A 294 -12.46 7.68 -7.40
N LEU A 295 -11.81 7.94 -6.26
CA LEU A 295 -10.36 7.92 -6.11
C LEU A 295 -9.87 6.51 -5.75
N ASP A 296 -8.59 6.24 -6.01
CA ASP A 296 -7.98 4.93 -5.82
C ASP A 296 -7.23 4.78 -4.48
N GLY A 297 -7.21 5.82 -3.65
CA GLY A 297 -6.59 5.79 -2.33
C GLY A 297 -6.04 7.13 -1.88
N VAL A 298 -5.09 7.06 -0.95
CA VAL A 298 -4.49 8.23 -0.29
C VAL A 298 -2.97 8.10 -0.19
N ASN A 299 -2.31 9.25 -0.05
CA ASN A 299 -0.91 9.34 0.35
C ASN A 299 -0.79 10.24 1.57
N PHE A 300 -0.03 9.82 2.56
CA PHE A 300 0.24 10.60 3.77
C PHE A 300 1.66 11.16 3.76
N ASP A 301 1.77 12.45 4.12
CA ASP A 301 3.02 13.20 4.26
C ASP A 301 3.01 13.98 5.58
N ASP A 302 4.00 13.74 6.44
CA ASP A 302 4.09 14.33 7.78
C ASP A 302 4.93 15.59 7.76
N GLU A 303 4.33 16.67 7.25
CA GLU A 303 4.91 18.01 7.24
C GLU A 303 3.88 19.06 7.70
N TYR A 304 4.38 20.19 8.19
CA TYR A 304 3.63 21.41 8.51
C TYR A 304 2.52 21.29 9.57
N SER A 305 2.47 20.23 10.36
CA SER A 305 1.60 20.18 11.53
C SER A 305 2.23 20.92 12.72
N THR A 306 1.39 21.40 13.64
CA THR A 306 1.84 22.01 14.90
C THR A 306 1.95 20.92 15.96
N GLU A 307 3.07 20.84 16.67
CA GLU A 307 3.23 19.90 17.80
C GLU A 307 2.17 20.15 18.87
N PRO A 308 1.43 19.10 19.31
CA PRO A 308 0.41 19.24 20.35
C PRO A 308 1.01 19.66 21.68
N GLY A 309 0.46 20.74 22.27
CA GLY A 309 0.77 21.15 23.63
C GLY A 309 -0.05 20.36 24.67
N PRO A 310 0.23 20.56 25.98
CA PRO A 310 -0.49 19.83 27.03
C PRO A 310 -2.03 19.97 26.97
N ASP A 311 -2.52 21.16 26.64
CA ASP A 311 -3.97 21.42 26.55
C ASP A 311 -4.60 20.73 25.33
N ASP A 312 -3.83 20.53 24.25
CA ASP A 312 -4.29 19.82 23.06
C ASP A 312 -4.42 18.32 23.29
N LEU A 313 -3.62 17.76 24.21
CA LEU A 313 -3.64 16.34 24.57
C LEU A 313 -4.86 15.95 25.43
N ASP A 314 -5.60 16.92 25.97
CA ASP A 314 -6.90 16.68 26.60
C ASP A 314 -8.00 16.39 25.56
N ASN A 315 -7.73 16.66 24.28
CA ASN A 315 -8.63 16.36 23.18
C ASN A 315 -8.59 14.86 22.83
N PRO A 316 -9.73 14.15 22.89
CA PRO A 316 -9.77 12.71 22.64
C PRO A 316 -9.34 12.29 21.21
N ALA A 317 -9.33 13.23 20.25
CA ALA A 317 -8.90 12.96 18.85
C ALA A 317 -7.39 13.14 18.62
N ILE A 318 -6.68 13.79 19.54
CA ILE A 318 -5.27 14.16 19.39
C ILE A 318 -4.39 13.31 20.33
N THR A 319 -3.17 13.07 19.93
CA THR A 319 -2.12 12.43 20.73
C THR A 319 -0.75 13.07 20.42
N THR A 320 0.28 12.67 21.15
CA THR A 320 1.65 13.09 20.87
C THR A 320 2.05 12.69 19.47
N HIS A 321 2.77 13.58 18.77
CA HIS A 321 3.36 13.31 17.47
C HIS A 321 4.31 12.11 17.53
N GLY A 322 4.20 11.19 16.56
CA GLY A 322 5.09 10.05 16.49
C GLY A 322 4.65 8.94 15.54
N ARG A 323 5.53 7.97 15.37
CA ARG A 323 5.37 6.85 14.45
C ARG A 323 4.16 5.96 14.78
N GLU A 324 3.87 5.77 16.04
CA GLU A 324 2.70 4.98 16.49
C GLU A 324 1.39 5.61 16.02
N ALA A 325 1.27 6.95 16.09
CA ALA A 325 0.08 7.67 15.63
C ALA A 325 -0.02 7.62 14.09
N ALA A 326 1.09 7.80 13.37
CA ALA A 326 1.15 7.67 11.91
C ALA A 326 0.75 6.26 11.44
N ALA A 327 1.33 5.24 12.05
CA ALA A 327 0.99 3.84 11.77
C ALA A 327 -0.49 3.54 12.06
N ARG A 328 -1.01 4.08 13.19
CA ARG A 328 -2.43 3.97 13.55
C ARG A 328 -3.33 4.56 12.47
N LEU A 329 -3.01 5.73 11.93
CA LEU A 329 -3.78 6.34 10.85
C LEU A 329 -3.77 5.48 9.58
N CYS A 330 -2.61 4.98 9.16
CA CYS A 330 -2.50 4.09 8.00
C CYS A 330 -3.33 2.81 8.19
N TYR A 331 -3.24 2.19 9.35
CA TYR A 331 -3.99 0.99 9.71
C TYR A 331 -5.50 1.21 9.68
N GLU A 332 -6.02 2.24 10.38
CA GLU A 332 -7.45 2.55 10.41
C GLU A 332 -7.97 2.91 9.01
N THR A 333 -7.14 3.58 8.21
CA THR A 333 -7.47 3.91 6.80
C THR A 333 -7.61 2.65 5.96
N LYS A 334 -6.67 1.70 6.08
CA LYS A 334 -6.73 0.44 5.33
C LYS A 334 -7.91 -0.43 5.74
N LEU A 335 -8.30 -0.42 7.03
CA LEU A 335 -9.47 -1.16 7.52
C LEU A 335 -10.78 -0.73 6.85
N VAL A 336 -10.96 0.57 6.61
CA VAL A 336 -12.20 1.11 6.00
C VAL A 336 -12.14 1.24 4.47
N MET A 337 -10.96 1.04 3.87
CA MET A 337 -10.72 1.08 2.43
C MET A 337 -9.82 -0.09 1.97
N PRO A 338 -10.22 -1.35 2.18
CA PRO A 338 -9.35 -2.50 1.94
C PRO A 338 -8.94 -2.67 0.48
N ASP A 339 -9.75 -2.17 -0.47
CA ASP A 339 -9.49 -2.20 -1.93
C ASP A 339 -8.76 -0.98 -2.47
N LYS A 340 -8.44 0.00 -1.61
CA LYS A 340 -7.76 1.25 -1.99
C LYS A 340 -6.31 1.26 -1.52
N LEU A 341 -5.49 2.07 -2.19
CA LEU A 341 -4.09 2.24 -1.82
C LEU A 341 -3.95 3.16 -0.60
N VAL A 342 -3.19 2.69 0.37
CA VAL A 342 -2.67 3.49 1.49
C VAL A 342 -1.16 3.59 1.30
N THR A 343 -0.69 4.79 0.99
CA THR A 343 0.71 5.03 0.65
C THR A 343 1.31 6.10 1.55
N VAL A 344 2.62 6.05 1.75
CA VAL A 344 3.31 6.99 2.63
C VAL A 344 4.54 7.59 1.94
N PHE A 345 4.76 8.88 2.18
CA PHE A 345 6.05 9.52 1.94
C PHE A 345 6.91 9.30 3.19
N ASP A 346 8.08 8.67 3.04
CA ASP A 346 9.00 8.36 4.13
C ASP A 346 9.71 9.64 4.57
N TYR A 347 8.96 10.46 5.30
CA TYR A 347 9.39 11.71 5.90
C TYR A 347 8.71 11.90 7.27
N GLY A 348 9.32 12.69 8.16
CA GLY A 348 8.78 12.90 9.50
C GLY A 348 8.63 11.59 10.26
N ALA A 349 7.44 11.34 10.80
CA ALA A 349 7.09 10.13 11.54
C ALA A 349 6.31 9.08 10.71
N MET A 350 6.11 9.29 9.39
CA MET A 350 5.20 8.44 8.60
C MET A 350 5.65 6.99 8.47
N TYR A 351 6.93 6.69 8.63
CA TYR A 351 7.46 5.36 8.37
C TYR A 351 8.41 4.89 9.46
N GLY A 352 8.28 3.63 9.90
CA GLY A 352 9.17 3.05 10.91
C GLY A 352 8.50 2.13 11.94
N GLU A 353 7.17 2.24 12.15
CA GLU A 353 6.41 1.29 12.98
C GLU A 353 6.01 0.08 12.16
N THR A 354 6.12 -1.12 12.74
CA THR A 354 5.89 -2.37 12.00
C THR A 354 4.64 -3.12 12.42
N ILE A 355 4.10 -2.87 13.62
CA ILE A 355 2.96 -3.61 14.16
C ILE A 355 1.92 -2.65 14.75
N VAL A 356 0.67 -2.80 14.34
CA VAL A 356 -0.49 -2.11 14.94
C VAL A 356 -1.55 -3.15 15.30
N ASP A 357 -1.97 -3.17 16.57
CA ASP A 357 -2.94 -4.15 17.10
C ASP A 357 -2.59 -5.62 16.74
N GLY A 358 -1.29 -5.96 16.66
CA GLY A 358 -0.80 -7.29 16.29
C GLY A 358 -0.73 -7.56 14.79
N VAL A 359 -1.08 -6.59 13.95
CA VAL A 359 -1.08 -6.70 12.48
C VAL A 359 0.17 -6.05 11.89
N ASP A 360 0.92 -6.79 11.08
CA ASP A 360 2.14 -6.30 10.43
C ASP A 360 1.86 -5.22 9.37
N VAL A 361 2.81 -4.29 9.23
CA VAL A 361 2.80 -3.14 8.31
C VAL A 361 2.46 -3.48 6.88
N LYS A 362 2.84 -4.66 6.41
CA LYS A 362 2.50 -5.19 5.10
C LYS A 362 0.99 -5.20 4.81
N ASN A 363 0.14 -5.32 5.84
CA ASN A 363 -1.30 -5.36 5.68
C ASN A 363 -1.97 -3.98 5.64
N TRP A 364 -1.23 -2.89 5.92
CA TRP A 364 -1.80 -1.55 6.01
C TRP A 364 -1.00 -0.43 5.32
N ILE A 365 0.19 -0.72 4.76
CA ILE A 365 0.88 0.14 3.78
C ILE A 365 1.04 -0.65 2.47
N ASP A 366 0.65 -0.05 1.36
CA ASP A 366 0.79 -0.65 0.03
C ASP A 366 2.03 -0.15 -0.70
N ILE A 367 2.40 1.13 -0.54
CA ILE A 367 3.56 1.72 -1.23
C ILE A 367 4.26 2.71 -0.30
N VAL A 368 5.57 2.60 -0.23
CA VAL A 368 6.46 3.54 0.47
C VAL A 368 7.30 4.28 -0.55
N VAL A 369 7.23 5.61 -0.56
CA VAL A 369 8.07 6.44 -1.42
C VAL A 369 9.03 7.29 -0.57
N PRO A 370 10.33 7.33 -0.90
CA PRO A 370 11.33 7.99 -0.07
C PRO A 370 11.42 9.49 -0.35
N ASN A 371 12.10 10.20 0.54
CA ASN A 371 12.50 11.58 0.30
C ASN A 371 13.43 11.69 -0.91
N TYR A 372 13.50 12.88 -1.51
CA TYR A 372 14.17 13.14 -2.78
C TYR A 372 15.63 12.72 -2.79
N GLY A 373 16.05 12.06 -3.85
CA GLY A 373 17.41 11.55 -4.04
C GLY A 373 17.75 10.33 -3.19
N SER A 374 16.80 9.74 -2.47
CA SER A 374 17.00 8.55 -1.66
C SER A 374 16.17 7.33 -2.16
N ALA A 375 16.27 6.22 -1.43
CA ALA A 375 15.55 4.98 -1.69
C ALA A 375 14.87 4.49 -0.40
N ALA A 376 13.61 4.07 -0.49
CA ALA A 376 12.90 3.45 0.61
C ALA A 376 13.47 2.07 0.92
N ARG A 377 13.38 1.66 2.19
CA ARG A 377 13.82 0.35 2.65
C ARG A 377 12.65 -0.39 3.30
N PRO A 378 12.49 -1.69 3.04
CA PRO A 378 11.42 -2.45 3.66
C PRO A 378 11.61 -2.55 5.19
N ILE A 379 10.49 -2.56 5.93
CA ILE A 379 10.39 -2.82 7.37
C ILE A 379 9.31 -3.88 7.62
N GLY A 380 9.35 -4.55 8.75
CA GLY A 380 8.42 -5.64 9.05
C GLY A 380 8.48 -6.72 7.96
N GLU A 381 7.33 -7.15 7.49
CA GLU A 381 7.22 -8.11 6.39
C GLU A 381 7.10 -7.45 4.99
N LEU A 382 7.25 -6.12 4.88
CA LEU A 382 7.37 -5.47 3.56
C LEU A 382 8.59 -6.00 2.81
N THR A 383 8.52 -5.95 1.50
CA THR A 383 9.63 -6.27 0.60
C THR A 383 10.01 -5.05 -0.24
N PHE A 384 11.02 -5.15 -1.08
CA PHE A 384 11.33 -4.08 -2.03
C PHE A 384 10.21 -3.85 -3.06
N LYS A 385 9.27 -4.79 -3.21
CA LYS A 385 8.10 -4.65 -4.10
C LYS A 385 7.14 -3.53 -3.66
N GLU A 386 7.04 -3.24 -2.37
CA GLU A 386 6.24 -2.15 -1.84
C GLU A 386 7.02 -0.82 -1.78
N CYS A 387 8.33 -0.84 -2.06
CA CYS A 387 9.22 0.31 -1.90
C CYS A 387 9.57 0.97 -3.23
N ALA A 388 9.70 2.32 -3.23
CA ALA A 388 10.34 3.03 -4.33
C ALA A 388 11.84 3.14 -4.08
N GLY A 389 12.63 2.61 -5.03
CA GLY A 389 14.09 2.59 -4.93
C GLY A 389 14.75 3.88 -5.42
N MET A 390 13.97 4.86 -5.85
CA MET A 390 14.44 6.16 -6.33
C MET A 390 13.34 7.21 -6.20
N ALA A 391 13.75 8.45 -5.85
CA ALA A 391 12.88 9.62 -5.83
C ALA A 391 13.53 10.76 -6.64
N ILE A 392 12.75 11.35 -7.55
CA ILE A 392 13.19 12.43 -8.44
C ILE A 392 12.36 13.66 -8.13
N GLU A 393 12.99 14.76 -7.76
CA GLU A 393 12.36 16.07 -7.71
C GLU A 393 12.73 16.83 -8.99
N PHE A 394 11.74 17.12 -9.83
CA PHE A 394 11.97 17.66 -11.17
C PHE A 394 12.27 19.15 -11.18
N ASN A 395 11.63 19.95 -10.30
CA ASN A 395 11.80 21.39 -10.27
C ASN A 395 13.15 21.83 -9.69
N LEU A 396 13.60 21.17 -8.61
CA LEU A 396 14.88 21.41 -7.96
C LEU A 396 16.04 20.69 -8.65
N GLY A 397 15.70 19.71 -9.49
CA GLY A 397 16.69 18.95 -10.23
C GLY A 397 17.37 17.85 -9.43
N ILE A 398 16.78 17.37 -8.33
CA ILE A 398 17.33 16.32 -7.47
C ILE A 398 16.98 14.96 -8.05
N GLY A 399 17.97 14.07 -8.19
CA GLY A 399 17.79 12.71 -8.70
C GLY A 399 17.59 12.63 -10.22
N SER A 400 17.70 11.41 -10.75
CA SER A 400 17.38 11.08 -12.14
C SER A 400 17.32 9.57 -12.31
N LEU A 401 16.40 9.07 -13.12
CA LEU A 401 16.33 7.69 -13.55
C LEU A 401 17.17 7.51 -14.83
N GLY A 402 18.47 7.32 -14.67
CA GLY A 402 19.37 6.92 -15.76
C GLY A 402 19.38 5.39 -15.94
N GLU A 403 20.11 4.90 -16.97
CA GLU A 403 20.19 3.45 -17.28
C GLU A 403 20.67 2.63 -16.07
N TYR A 404 21.75 3.06 -15.39
CA TYR A 404 22.26 2.38 -14.19
C TYR A 404 21.26 2.37 -13.04
N GLY A 405 20.56 3.48 -12.80
CA GLY A 405 19.53 3.56 -11.79
C GLY A 405 18.37 2.61 -12.10
N ALA A 406 17.92 2.57 -13.34
CA ALA A 406 16.87 1.66 -13.79
C ALA A 406 17.29 0.19 -13.64
N GLN A 407 18.52 -0.18 -14.04
CA GLN A 407 19.02 -1.53 -13.85
C GLN A 407 19.12 -1.89 -12.35
N SER A 408 19.58 -0.97 -11.52
CA SER A 408 19.65 -1.17 -10.07
C SER A 408 18.28 -1.40 -9.41
N LEU A 409 17.22 -0.75 -9.91
CA LEU A 409 15.85 -1.01 -9.44
C LEU A 409 15.42 -2.45 -9.77
N ILE A 410 15.73 -2.92 -10.97
CA ILE A 410 15.44 -4.30 -11.41
C ILE A 410 16.22 -5.30 -10.57
N ASP A 411 17.55 -5.12 -10.45
CA ASP A 411 18.45 -6.06 -9.78
C ASP A 411 18.14 -6.20 -8.27
N GLN A 412 17.63 -5.14 -7.64
CA GLN A 412 17.23 -5.12 -6.24
C GLN A 412 15.76 -5.44 -6.02
N ASP A 413 15.02 -5.76 -7.08
CA ASP A 413 13.60 -6.12 -7.04
C ASP A 413 12.67 -5.03 -6.47
N TYR A 414 13.01 -3.74 -6.66
CA TYR A 414 12.13 -2.65 -6.29
C TYR A 414 10.84 -2.66 -7.10
N GLY A 415 9.71 -2.41 -6.43
CA GLY A 415 8.42 -2.31 -7.13
C GLY A 415 8.16 -0.95 -7.76
N TRP A 416 8.84 0.12 -7.30
CA TRP A 416 8.48 1.49 -7.63
C TRP A 416 9.70 2.40 -7.83
N PHE A 417 9.49 3.48 -8.58
CA PHE A 417 10.26 4.72 -8.52
C PHE A 417 9.30 5.91 -8.43
N MET A 418 9.73 7.03 -7.85
CA MET A 418 8.91 8.20 -7.59
C MET A 418 9.41 9.42 -8.36
N GLY A 419 8.48 10.24 -8.86
CA GLY A 419 8.70 11.59 -9.36
C GLY A 419 7.84 12.61 -8.65
N PHE A 420 8.36 13.82 -8.46
CA PHE A 420 7.64 14.94 -7.84
C PHE A 420 7.68 16.17 -8.72
N ALA A 421 6.52 16.84 -8.86
CA ALA A 421 6.33 18.17 -9.45
C ALA A 421 6.92 18.36 -10.86
N PRO A 422 6.64 17.48 -11.84
CA PRO A 422 7.01 17.76 -13.22
C PRO A 422 6.19 18.92 -13.76
N SER A 423 6.87 19.87 -14.41
CA SER A 423 6.20 21.01 -15.04
C SER A 423 6.26 20.92 -16.57
N PRO A 424 5.13 21.07 -17.28
CA PRO A 424 5.10 21.12 -18.73
C PRO A 424 6.03 22.21 -19.31
N ASN A 425 6.21 23.32 -18.61
CA ASN A 425 7.12 24.40 -19.02
C ASN A 425 8.61 24.01 -19.03
N LYS A 426 8.96 22.84 -18.43
CA LYS A 426 10.33 22.33 -18.33
C LYS A 426 10.42 20.90 -18.87
N TYR A 427 9.55 20.53 -19.82
CA TYR A 427 9.43 19.14 -20.25
C TYR A 427 10.74 18.50 -20.74
N GLU A 428 11.59 19.25 -21.45
CA GLU A 428 12.90 18.75 -21.91
C GLU A 428 13.79 18.33 -20.72
N SER A 429 13.84 19.16 -19.69
CA SER A 429 14.58 18.86 -18.46
C SER A 429 13.97 17.66 -17.72
N VAL A 430 12.65 17.60 -17.61
CA VAL A 430 11.92 16.48 -16.98
C VAL A 430 12.20 15.18 -17.71
N PHE A 431 12.03 15.15 -19.03
CA PHE A 431 12.23 13.96 -19.84
C PHE A 431 13.68 13.50 -19.88
N SER A 432 14.65 14.41 -19.86
CA SER A 432 16.09 14.07 -19.81
C SER A 432 16.46 13.30 -18.53
N LYS A 433 15.73 13.52 -17.42
CA LYS A 433 15.94 12.80 -16.16
C LYS A 433 15.35 11.38 -16.15
N LEU A 434 14.65 10.98 -17.20
CA LEU A 434 13.94 9.70 -17.32
C LEU A 434 14.54 8.79 -18.41
N SER A 435 15.83 8.97 -18.76
CA SER A 435 16.49 8.21 -19.82
C SER A 435 16.52 6.70 -19.57
N GLY A 436 16.47 6.24 -18.30
CA GLY A 436 16.43 4.83 -17.90
C GLY A 436 15.10 4.12 -18.15
N VAL A 437 14.06 4.83 -18.56
CA VAL A 437 12.72 4.26 -18.83
C VAL A 437 12.80 3.14 -19.88
N LYS A 438 13.67 3.29 -20.89
CA LYS A 438 13.91 2.24 -21.88
C LYS A 438 14.48 0.96 -21.27
N THR A 439 15.34 1.08 -20.27
CA THR A 439 15.89 -0.08 -19.53
C THR A 439 14.79 -0.81 -18.77
N LEU A 440 13.86 -0.07 -18.13
CA LEU A 440 12.75 -0.69 -17.40
C LEU A 440 11.76 -1.43 -18.31
N TYR A 441 11.42 -0.86 -19.48
CA TYR A 441 10.26 -1.33 -20.26
C TYR A 441 10.59 -1.74 -21.70
N GLY A 442 11.84 -1.72 -22.09
CA GLY A 442 12.24 -2.00 -23.48
C GLY A 442 11.76 -0.95 -24.51
N SER A 443 11.06 0.10 -24.05
CA SER A 443 10.48 1.15 -24.87
C SER A 443 10.81 2.53 -24.28
N PRO A 444 11.41 3.45 -25.03
CA PRO A 444 11.73 4.79 -24.52
C PRO A 444 10.47 5.64 -24.38
N LEU A 445 10.60 6.75 -23.64
CA LEU A 445 9.60 7.79 -23.64
C LEU A 445 9.50 8.45 -25.00
N LYS A 446 8.28 8.64 -25.46
CA LYS A 446 7.96 9.42 -26.64
C LYS A 446 8.05 10.92 -26.30
N ALA A 447 8.61 11.71 -27.21
CA ALA A 447 8.56 13.17 -27.05
C ALA A 447 7.09 13.62 -26.89
N PRO A 448 6.76 14.40 -25.87
CA PRO A 448 5.38 14.79 -25.62
C PRO A 448 4.87 15.71 -26.74
N SER A 449 3.65 15.50 -27.16
CA SER A 449 2.98 16.31 -28.17
C SER A 449 1.70 16.97 -27.67
N ILE A 450 1.29 16.62 -26.45
CA ILE A 450 0.05 17.10 -25.84
C ILE A 450 0.35 17.52 -24.41
N PHE A 451 -0.17 18.69 -24.05
CA PHE A 451 -0.13 19.25 -22.70
C PHE A 451 -1.50 19.76 -22.31
N TYR A 452 -1.69 20.02 -21.01
CA TYR A 452 -2.94 20.53 -20.46
C TYR A 452 -2.64 21.77 -19.61
N LYS A 453 -3.32 22.88 -19.90
CA LYS A 453 -3.29 24.08 -19.05
C LYS A 453 -3.94 23.78 -17.71
N LYS A 454 -3.52 24.48 -16.67
CA LYS A 454 -4.12 24.34 -15.34
C LYS A 454 -5.65 24.50 -15.45
N ASN A 455 -6.38 23.56 -14.85
CA ASN A 455 -7.84 23.56 -14.78
C ASN A 455 -8.58 23.48 -16.14
N ASP A 456 -7.88 23.09 -17.22
CA ASP A 456 -8.49 22.96 -18.54
C ASP A 456 -8.34 21.52 -19.08
N PRO A 457 -9.44 20.81 -19.38
CA PRO A 457 -9.38 19.47 -19.96
C PRO A 457 -9.01 19.46 -21.44
N THR A 458 -8.91 20.62 -22.09
CA THR A 458 -8.61 20.72 -23.54
C THR A 458 -7.10 20.58 -23.76
N PRO A 459 -6.65 19.55 -24.52
CA PRO A 459 -5.23 19.40 -24.82
C PRO A 459 -4.75 20.46 -25.81
N TYR A 460 -3.50 20.89 -25.65
CA TYR A 460 -2.79 21.74 -26.61
C TYR A 460 -1.40 21.15 -26.90
N ARG A 461 -0.69 21.67 -27.92
CA ARG A 461 0.47 20.97 -28.47
C ARG A 461 1.82 21.39 -27.91
N TYR A 462 1.97 22.61 -27.42
CA TYR A 462 3.28 23.18 -27.09
C TYR A 462 3.29 23.77 -25.68
N PRO A 463 4.35 23.52 -24.88
CA PRO A 463 4.50 24.11 -23.56
C PRO A 463 4.62 25.63 -23.59
N GLU A 464 5.13 26.19 -24.68
CA GLU A 464 5.32 27.63 -24.89
C GLU A 464 4.01 28.41 -24.87
N ASP A 465 2.89 27.73 -25.10
CA ASP A 465 1.56 28.31 -25.10
C ASP A 465 0.91 28.39 -23.70
N LEU A 466 1.62 27.92 -22.68
CA LEU A 466 1.21 28.00 -21.26
C LEU A 466 1.42 29.40 -20.71
#